data_3938ff6526b46b8db0e8556aece76e0d
#
_entry.id   3938ff6526b46b8db0e8556aece76e0d
#
_cell.length_a   1.000
_cell.length_b   1.000
_cell.length_c   1.000
_cell.angle_alpha   90.00
_cell.angle_beta   90.00
_cell.angle_gamma   90.00
#
_symmetry.space_group_name_H-M   'P 1'
#
loop_
_entity.id
_entity.type
_entity.pdbx_description
1 polymer ?
#
loop_
_entity_poly.entity_id
_entity_poly.type
_entity_poly.pdbx_seq_one_letter_code
_entity_poly.pdbx_strand_id
1 'polypeptide(L)'
;DDVILAAEFQAALANLGENDVPYMDGDCSFVVNPTLMADILDPNAGISKNFWRADASGSGTVLYDGGTKGFMGKLFGINVYMSNTIATAGTAISGAIFHKSAAVCAVQQDVRVQSEYSIDALGTKVVADMIYGAKLLDSASNKRGYKFTNAS
;
A
#
# COMPACT_ATOMS: atom_id res chain seq x y z
N ASP A 1 -6.13 -17.52 -12.63
CA ASP A 1 -6.87 -17.27 -11.37
C ASP A 1 -5.93 -16.60 -10.40
N ASP A 2 -6.03 -15.24 -10.35
CA ASP A 2 -5.12 -14.35 -9.65
C ASP A 2 -5.53 -14.08 -8.21
N VAL A 3 -5.91 -15.13 -7.50
CA VAL A 3 -6.30 -15.03 -6.09
C VAL A 3 -5.04 -15.10 -5.23
N ILE A 4 -4.77 -14.05 -4.43
CA ILE A 4 -3.78 -14.19 -3.36
C ILE A 4 -4.23 -15.29 -2.43
N LEU A 5 -3.52 -16.41 -2.48
CA LEU A 5 -3.72 -17.52 -1.57
C LEU A 5 -3.28 -17.10 -0.16
N ALA A 6 -3.99 -17.60 0.85
CA ALA A 6 -3.59 -17.41 2.25
C ALA A 6 -2.13 -17.81 2.50
N ALA A 7 -1.61 -18.78 1.72
CA ALA A 7 -0.23 -19.22 1.77
C ALA A 7 0.77 -18.12 1.35
N GLU A 8 0.46 -17.33 0.33
CA GLU A 8 1.33 -16.22 -0.11
C GLU A 8 1.38 -15.10 0.92
N PHE A 9 0.25 -14.81 1.54
CA PHE A 9 0.20 -13.83 2.62
C PHE A 9 0.98 -14.31 3.84
N GLN A 10 0.86 -15.60 4.19
CA GLN A 10 1.66 -16.21 5.26
C GLN A 10 3.16 -16.18 4.94
N ALA A 11 3.54 -16.45 3.69
CA ALA A 11 4.93 -16.35 3.25
C ALA A 11 5.47 -14.91 3.35
N ALA A 12 4.65 -13.92 3.02
CA ALA A 12 5.01 -12.51 3.20
C ALA A 12 5.25 -12.15 4.66
N LEU A 13 4.37 -12.61 5.58
CA LEU A 13 4.54 -12.40 7.02
C LEU A 13 5.78 -13.12 7.55
N ALA A 14 6.02 -14.35 7.12
CA ALA A 14 7.22 -15.12 7.50
C ALA A 14 8.49 -14.40 7.05
N ASN A 15 8.51 -13.89 5.82
CA ASN A 15 9.65 -13.12 5.29
C ASN A 15 9.93 -11.85 6.12
N LEU A 16 8.88 -11.12 6.51
CA LEU A 16 9.05 -9.94 7.38
C LEU A 16 9.59 -10.34 8.76
N GLY A 17 9.07 -11.43 9.33
CA GLY A 17 9.53 -11.95 10.63
C GLY A 17 10.97 -12.44 10.61
N GLU A 18 11.40 -13.16 9.57
CA GLU A 18 12.78 -13.61 9.39
C GLU A 18 13.78 -12.46 9.25
N ASN A 19 13.32 -11.30 8.80
CA ASN A 19 14.13 -10.09 8.67
C ASN A 19 14.02 -9.14 9.86
N ASP A 20 13.53 -9.60 11.00
CA ASP A 20 13.36 -8.82 12.24
C ASP A 20 12.52 -7.54 12.06
N VAL A 21 11.54 -7.56 11.16
CA VAL A 21 10.62 -6.43 10.95
C VAL A 21 9.43 -6.58 11.89
N PRO A 22 9.15 -5.60 12.77
CA PRO A 22 8.02 -5.65 13.69
C PRO A 22 6.71 -5.38 12.95
N TYR A 23 6.13 -6.40 12.34
CA TYR A 23 4.92 -6.26 11.52
C TYR A 23 3.61 -6.14 12.34
N MET A 24 3.66 -6.41 13.65
CA MET A 24 2.49 -6.33 14.54
C MET A 24 2.37 -5.01 15.30
N ASP A 25 3.30 -4.10 15.18
CA ASP A 25 3.30 -2.81 15.91
C ASP A 25 2.35 -1.75 15.33
N GLY A 26 1.69 -2.06 14.22
CA GLY A 26 0.77 -1.15 13.51
C GLY A 26 1.45 -0.23 12.50
N ASP A 27 2.77 -0.30 12.36
CA ASP A 27 3.57 0.51 11.44
C ASP A 27 3.76 -0.13 10.07
N CYS A 28 3.20 -1.33 9.87
CA CYS A 28 3.12 -1.97 8.57
C CYS A 28 1.87 -1.56 7.81
N SER A 29 2.04 -1.37 6.51
CA SER A 29 0.98 -1.04 5.57
C SER A 29 0.92 -2.06 4.44
N PHE A 30 -0.28 -2.52 4.13
CA PHE A 30 -0.57 -3.34 2.97
C PHE A 30 -1.33 -2.51 1.95
N VAL A 31 -0.70 -2.21 0.83
CA VAL A 31 -1.33 -1.44 -0.25
C VAL A 31 -1.72 -2.40 -1.36
N VAL A 32 -2.97 -2.33 -1.78
CA VAL A 32 -3.56 -3.23 -2.77
C VAL A 32 -4.21 -2.43 -3.90
N ASN A 33 -4.28 -3.01 -5.09
CA ASN A 33 -5.08 -2.49 -6.17
C ASN A 33 -6.57 -2.89 -5.99
N PRO A 34 -7.52 -2.26 -6.68
CA PRO A 34 -8.94 -2.60 -6.55
C PRO A 34 -9.27 -4.04 -6.94
N THR A 35 -8.58 -4.61 -7.93
CA THR A 35 -8.78 -6.00 -8.37
C THR A 35 -8.39 -6.98 -7.26
N LEU A 36 -7.20 -6.79 -6.69
CA LEU A 36 -6.74 -7.61 -5.59
C LEU A 36 -7.63 -7.47 -4.35
N MET A 37 -8.16 -6.27 -4.11
CA MET A 37 -9.10 -6.06 -3.01
C MET A 37 -10.39 -6.84 -3.22
N ALA A 38 -10.90 -6.93 -4.45
CA ALA A 38 -12.06 -7.74 -4.77
C ALA A 38 -11.81 -9.22 -4.50
N ASP A 39 -10.60 -9.72 -4.84
CA ASP A 39 -10.20 -11.11 -4.57
C ASP A 39 -10.07 -11.39 -3.07
N ILE A 40 -9.55 -10.44 -2.30
CA ILE A 40 -9.49 -10.56 -0.83
C ILE A 40 -10.88 -10.62 -0.21
N LEU A 41 -11.85 -9.92 -0.78
CA LEU A 41 -13.25 -9.90 -0.32
C LEU A 41 -14.07 -11.10 -0.80
N ASP A 42 -13.57 -11.91 -1.74
CA ASP A 42 -14.28 -13.09 -2.23
C ASP A 42 -14.50 -14.11 -1.10
N PRO A 43 -15.73 -14.47 -0.74
CA PRO A 43 -16.02 -15.40 0.34
C PRO A 43 -15.49 -16.82 0.08
N ASN A 44 -15.11 -17.14 -1.16
CA ASN A 44 -14.52 -18.41 -1.54
C ASN A 44 -12.98 -18.39 -1.50
N ALA A 45 -12.37 -17.22 -1.44
CA ALA A 45 -10.92 -17.07 -1.30
C ALA A 45 -10.47 -17.45 0.12
N GLY A 46 -9.30 -18.10 0.22
CA GLY A 46 -8.79 -18.62 1.49
C GLY A 46 -8.57 -17.57 2.58
N ILE A 47 -8.26 -16.33 2.19
CA ILE A 47 -8.05 -15.21 3.11
C ILE A 47 -9.38 -14.75 3.70
N SER A 48 -10.41 -14.58 2.90
CA SER A 48 -11.71 -14.10 3.36
C SER A 48 -12.37 -15.05 4.36
N LYS A 49 -12.22 -16.37 4.18
CA LYS A 49 -12.72 -17.36 5.13
C LYS A 49 -12.16 -17.16 6.54
N ASN A 50 -10.91 -16.76 6.64
CA ASN A 50 -10.26 -16.50 7.93
C ASN A 50 -10.67 -15.15 8.50
N PHE A 51 -11.02 -14.19 7.66
CA PHE A 51 -11.53 -12.88 8.05
C PHE A 51 -12.89 -12.96 8.73
N TRP A 52 -13.86 -13.60 8.10
CA TRP A 52 -15.22 -13.75 8.63
C TRP A 52 -15.26 -14.54 9.94
N ARG A 53 -14.31 -15.45 10.14
CA ARG A 53 -14.19 -16.18 11.40
C ARG A 53 -13.69 -15.32 12.56
N ALA A 54 -12.81 -14.36 12.30
CA ALA A 54 -12.32 -13.44 13.33
C ALA A 54 -13.44 -12.50 13.79
N ASP A 55 -14.31 -12.06 12.88
CA ASP A 55 -15.44 -11.20 13.19
C ASP A 55 -16.53 -11.94 13.99
N ALA A 56 -16.79 -13.21 13.69
CA ALA A 56 -17.74 -14.04 14.43
C ALA A 56 -17.35 -14.29 15.90
N SER A 57 -16.10 -14.04 16.29
CA SER A 57 -15.58 -14.19 17.65
C SER A 57 -15.60 -12.89 18.47
N GLY A 58 -16.21 -11.81 17.97
CA GLY A 58 -16.36 -10.54 18.69
C GLY A 58 -15.07 -9.74 18.87
N SER A 59 -13.98 -10.16 18.29
CA SER A 59 -12.72 -9.39 18.22
C SER A 59 -12.58 -8.79 16.83
N GLY A 60 -13.59 -7.98 16.44
CA GLY A 60 -13.77 -7.47 15.12
C GLY A 60 -12.55 -6.76 14.56
N THR A 61 -11.95 -7.34 13.55
CA THR A 61 -11.16 -6.58 12.60
C THR A 61 -12.15 -5.93 11.63
N VAL A 62 -12.56 -4.72 11.93
CA VAL A 62 -13.45 -3.96 11.06
C VAL A 62 -12.66 -3.63 9.80
N LEU A 63 -13.05 -4.22 8.66
CA LEU A 63 -12.49 -3.90 7.33
C LEU A 63 -12.87 -2.49 6.87
N TYR A 64 -13.70 -1.78 7.60
CA TYR A 64 -14.17 -0.46 7.24
C TYR A 64 -14.21 0.46 8.47
N ASP A 65 -13.16 1.24 8.62
CA ASP A 65 -13.18 2.42 9.47
C ASP A 65 -13.06 3.66 8.55
N GLY A 66 -14.18 4.27 8.27
CA GLY A 66 -14.39 5.28 7.23
C GLY A 66 -13.63 6.61 7.39
N GLY A 67 -12.49 6.62 8.07
CA GLY A 67 -11.79 7.86 8.43
C GLY A 67 -10.76 8.39 7.44
N THR A 68 -10.10 7.54 6.67
CA THR A 68 -9.01 7.97 5.78
C THR A 68 -9.23 7.50 4.36
N LYS A 69 -9.03 8.38 3.38
CA LYS A 69 -9.17 8.02 1.97
C LYS A 69 -8.27 6.83 1.61
N GLY A 70 -8.89 5.75 1.12
CA GLY A 70 -8.20 4.52 0.71
C GLY A 70 -7.93 3.53 1.84
N PHE A 71 -8.19 3.86 3.10
CA PHE A 71 -8.07 2.92 4.21
C PHE A 71 -9.27 1.95 4.21
N MET A 72 -8.99 0.66 4.18
CA MET A 72 -10.00 -0.39 4.09
C MET A 72 -10.17 -1.17 5.39
N GLY A 73 -9.24 -1.03 6.32
CA GLY A 73 -9.26 -1.71 7.61
C GLY A 73 -7.95 -2.37 7.97
N LYS A 74 -7.99 -3.37 8.85
CA LYS A 74 -6.79 -4.09 9.32
C LYS A 74 -6.89 -5.58 9.01
N LEU A 75 -5.77 -6.16 8.57
CA LEU A 75 -5.60 -7.57 8.33
C LEU A 75 -4.42 -8.08 9.18
N PHE A 76 -4.68 -8.96 10.14
CA PHE A 76 -3.65 -9.46 11.06
C PHE A 76 -2.80 -8.37 11.72
N GLY A 77 -3.42 -7.25 12.10
CA GLY A 77 -2.73 -6.10 12.69
C GLY A 77 -2.11 -5.12 11.68
N ILE A 78 -2.07 -5.45 10.39
CA ILE A 78 -1.52 -4.62 9.32
C ILE A 78 -2.62 -3.75 8.73
N ASN A 79 -2.34 -2.47 8.55
CA ASN A 79 -3.26 -1.53 7.93
C ASN A 79 -3.37 -1.78 6.43
N VAL A 80 -4.59 -1.94 5.91
CA VAL A 80 -4.87 -2.18 4.49
C VAL A 80 -5.33 -0.89 3.82
N TYR A 81 -4.67 -0.52 2.72
CA TYR A 81 -4.99 0.64 1.91
C TYR A 81 -5.24 0.22 0.47
N MET A 82 -6.26 0.79 -0.15
CA MET A 82 -6.56 0.59 -1.56
C MET A 82 -6.07 1.80 -2.39
N SER A 83 -5.34 1.52 -3.47
CA SER A 83 -4.87 2.54 -4.41
C SER A 83 -4.88 1.99 -5.84
N ASN A 84 -5.39 2.78 -6.78
CA ASN A 84 -5.32 2.47 -8.20
C ASN A 84 -4.04 2.96 -8.88
N THR A 85 -3.15 3.63 -8.13
CA THR A 85 -1.86 4.11 -8.64
C THR A 85 -0.84 2.99 -8.80
N ILE A 86 -1.12 1.81 -8.22
CA ILE A 86 -0.27 0.61 -8.41
C ILE A 86 -0.41 0.18 -9.86
N ALA A 87 0.71 0.21 -10.59
CA ALA A 87 0.74 -0.13 -12.01
C ALA A 87 0.35 -1.58 -12.25
N THR A 88 -0.57 -1.78 -13.21
CA THR A 88 -1.10 -3.09 -13.62
C THR A 88 -0.51 -3.57 -14.96
N ALA A 89 0.61 -3.02 -15.42
CA ALA A 89 1.19 -3.34 -16.73
C ALA A 89 2.34 -4.35 -16.64
N GLY A 90 2.21 -5.45 -17.33
CA GLY A 90 3.25 -6.50 -17.45
C GLY A 90 3.19 -7.53 -16.33
N THR A 91 4.30 -7.85 -15.70
CA THR A 91 4.35 -8.61 -14.43
C THR A 91 3.75 -7.74 -13.33
N ALA A 92 2.43 -7.72 -13.27
CA ALA A 92 1.68 -6.75 -12.51
C ALA A 92 1.90 -6.95 -11.01
N ILE A 93 2.43 -5.93 -10.35
CA ILE A 93 2.41 -5.85 -8.91
C ILE A 93 0.97 -5.57 -8.51
N SER A 94 0.31 -6.53 -7.87
CA SER A 94 -1.08 -6.38 -7.43
C SER A 94 -1.18 -5.75 -6.05
N GLY A 95 -0.11 -5.84 -5.25
CA GLY A 95 -0.04 -5.25 -3.92
C GLY A 95 1.35 -5.34 -3.32
N ALA A 96 1.56 -4.63 -2.21
CA ALA A 96 2.80 -4.69 -1.45
C ALA A 96 2.53 -4.51 0.05
N ILE A 97 3.21 -5.31 0.87
CA ILE A 97 3.30 -5.10 2.31
C ILE A 97 4.66 -4.47 2.59
N PHE A 98 4.69 -3.42 3.37
CA PHE A 98 5.93 -2.76 3.77
C PHE A 98 5.79 -2.10 5.14
N HIS A 99 6.90 -2.06 5.85
CA HIS A 99 7.02 -1.31 7.09
C HIS A 99 7.39 0.16 6.79
N LYS A 100 7.00 1.10 7.66
CA LYS A 100 7.29 2.54 7.50
C LYS A 100 8.76 2.85 7.26
N SER A 101 9.67 2.03 7.77
CA SER A 101 11.11 2.19 7.57
C SER A 101 11.63 1.63 6.24
N ALA A 102 10.76 1.09 5.37
CA ALA A 102 11.20 0.55 4.08
C ALA A 102 11.58 1.63 3.07
N ALA A 103 11.01 2.83 3.21
CA ALA A 103 11.26 3.94 2.30
C ALA A 103 11.44 5.25 3.06
N VAL A 104 12.22 6.13 2.48
CA VAL A 104 12.42 7.51 2.97
C VAL A 104 12.04 8.47 1.87
N CYS A 105 11.28 9.50 2.24
CA CYS A 105 11.00 10.64 1.40
C CYS A 105 11.63 11.89 2.05
N ALA A 106 12.46 12.59 1.31
CA ALA A 106 13.05 13.85 1.70
C ALA A 106 12.49 14.98 0.85
N VAL A 107 11.92 15.98 1.47
CA VAL A 107 11.42 17.20 0.81
C VAL A 107 12.44 18.29 1.04
N GLN A 108 13.07 18.78 -0.03
CA GLN A 108 14.02 19.89 0.02
C GLN A 108 13.30 21.22 -0.04
N GLN A 109 12.28 21.32 -0.88
CA GLN A 109 11.46 22.50 -1.05
C GLN A 109 9.99 22.09 -1.12
N ASP A 110 9.19 22.66 -0.24
CA ASP A 110 7.75 22.51 -0.23
C ASP A 110 7.11 23.21 -1.44
N VAL A 111 5.84 22.96 -1.68
CA VAL A 111 5.13 23.54 -2.83
C VAL A 111 5.21 25.05 -2.78
N ARG A 112 5.87 25.64 -3.79
CA ARG A 112 5.96 27.07 -3.98
C ARG A 112 5.12 27.46 -5.20
N VAL A 113 4.23 28.41 -5.02
CA VAL A 113 3.38 28.94 -6.09
C VAL A 113 3.85 30.34 -6.44
N GLN A 114 4.12 30.60 -7.72
CA GLN A 114 4.49 31.90 -8.26
C GLN A 114 3.52 32.31 -9.34
N SER A 115 3.15 33.59 -9.38
CA SER A 115 2.29 34.14 -10.41
C SER A 115 2.95 35.34 -11.07
N GLU A 116 2.89 35.39 -12.40
CA GLU A 116 3.41 36.49 -13.22
C GLU A 116 2.39 36.82 -14.30
N TYR A 117 2.20 38.12 -14.55
CA TYR A 117 1.41 38.57 -15.69
C TYR A 117 2.25 38.53 -16.96
N SER A 118 1.83 37.75 -17.93
CA SER A 118 2.48 37.65 -19.24
C SER A 118 1.77 38.54 -20.24
N ILE A 119 2.49 39.49 -20.79
CA ILE A 119 1.97 40.42 -21.84
C ILE A 119 1.75 39.67 -23.14
N ASP A 120 2.59 38.70 -23.47
CA ASP A 120 2.48 37.90 -24.70
C ASP A 120 1.25 37.00 -24.70
N ALA A 121 0.85 36.50 -23.55
CA ALA A 121 -0.34 35.65 -23.42
C ALA A 121 -1.59 36.41 -22.98
N LEU A 122 -1.48 37.72 -22.72
CA LEU A 122 -2.54 38.59 -22.15
C LEU A 122 -3.26 37.92 -20.97
N GLY A 123 -2.47 37.26 -20.09
CA GLY A 123 -3.01 36.51 -18.97
C GLY A 123 -2.01 36.32 -17.83
N THR A 124 -2.50 35.85 -16.70
CA THR A 124 -1.65 35.52 -15.54
C THR A 124 -1.14 34.09 -15.67
N LYS A 125 0.19 33.93 -15.67
CA LYS A 125 0.87 32.65 -15.66
C LYS A 125 1.12 32.24 -14.21
N VAL A 126 0.65 31.05 -13.84
CA VAL A 126 0.86 30.48 -12.50
C VAL A 126 1.74 29.25 -12.63
N VAL A 127 2.81 29.20 -11.86
CA VAL A 127 3.74 28.07 -11.81
C VAL A 127 3.80 27.56 -10.38
N ALA A 128 3.66 26.26 -10.20
CA ALA A 128 3.90 25.59 -8.93
C ALA A 128 5.09 24.63 -9.08
N ASP A 129 6.05 24.73 -8.17
CA ASP A 129 7.23 23.88 -8.14
C ASP A 129 7.44 23.27 -6.76
N MET A 130 7.98 22.04 -6.72
CA MET A 130 8.33 21.30 -5.51
C MET A 130 9.57 20.46 -5.80
N ILE A 131 10.47 20.35 -4.83
CA ILE A 131 11.67 19.52 -4.92
C ILE A 131 11.61 18.45 -3.83
N TYR A 132 11.52 17.22 -4.24
CA TYR A 132 11.54 16.06 -3.35
C TYR A 132 12.32 14.91 -3.92
N GLY A 133 12.77 14.00 -3.07
CA GLY A 133 13.40 12.75 -3.45
C GLY A 133 12.87 11.61 -2.60
N ALA A 134 12.67 10.45 -3.20
CA ALA A 134 12.26 9.25 -2.50
C ALA A 134 13.24 8.11 -2.79
N LYS A 135 13.55 7.31 -1.77
CA LYS A 135 14.44 6.15 -1.91
C LYS A 135 13.98 5.02 -1.02
N LEU A 136 14.04 3.80 -1.56
CA LEU A 136 13.90 2.59 -0.77
C LEU A 136 15.19 2.36 0.01
N LEU A 137 15.03 2.16 1.32
CA LEU A 137 16.10 1.71 2.18
C LEU A 137 16.22 0.19 2.03
N ASP A 138 17.43 -0.30 1.91
CA ASP A 138 17.72 -1.73 1.84
C ASP A 138 17.10 -2.45 0.61
N SER A 139 17.15 -1.79 -0.55
CA SER A 139 16.57 -2.30 -1.80
C SER A 139 17.20 -3.60 -2.31
N ALA A 140 18.43 -3.93 -1.86
CA ALA A 140 19.17 -5.09 -2.35
C ALA A 140 18.61 -6.44 -1.83
N SER A 141 17.89 -6.46 -0.71
CA SER A 141 17.40 -7.69 -0.08
C SER A 141 15.90 -7.73 0.25
N ASN A 142 15.12 -6.71 -0.13
CA ASN A 142 13.68 -6.62 0.14
C ASN A 142 13.29 -6.93 1.61
N LYS A 143 14.20 -6.65 2.55
CA LYS A 143 14.06 -7.09 3.94
C LYS A 143 12.88 -6.46 4.68
N ARG A 144 12.46 -5.25 4.26
CA ARG A 144 11.44 -4.46 4.97
C ARG A 144 10.12 -4.35 4.21
N GLY A 145 9.97 -5.14 3.16
CA GLY A 145 8.76 -5.17 2.36
C GLY A 145 8.66 -6.43 1.53
N TYR A 146 7.45 -6.79 1.16
CA TYR A 146 7.12 -7.91 0.29
C TYR A 146 6.15 -7.44 -0.80
N LYS A 147 6.42 -7.77 -2.05
CA LYS A 147 5.54 -7.45 -3.18
C LYS A 147 4.80 -8.69 -3.64
N PHE A 148 3.52 -8.54 -3.87
CA PHE A 148 2.68 -9.54 -4.52
C PHE A 148 2.68 -9.27 -6.00
N THR A 149 3.11 -10.24 -6.79
CA THR A 149 3.10 -10.17 -8.24
C THR A 149 2.10 -11.19 -8.76
N ASN A 150 1.28 -10.76 -9.69
CA ASN A 150 0.44 -11.64 -10.45
C ASN A 150 1.35 -12.43 -11.40
N ALA A 151 1.53 -13.72 -11.13
CA ALA A 151 2.18 -14.62 -12.06
C ALA A 151 1.11 -15.15 -13.03
N SER A 152 1.12 -14.64 -14.25
CA SER A 152 0.33 -15.15 -15.36
C SER A 152 0.75 -16.57 -15.76
#